data_a772ab8432bb7def7bd19c4fd922a5b8
#
_entry.id   a772ab8432bb7def7bd19c4fd922a5b8
#
_cell.length_a   1.000
_cell.length_b   1.000
_cell.length_c   1.000
_cell.angle_alpha   90.00
_cell.angle_beta   90.00
_cell.angle_gamma   90.00
#
_symmetry.space_group_name_H-M   'P 1'
#
loop_
_entity.id
_entity.type
_entity.pdbx_description
1 polymer ?
#
loop_
_entity_poly.entity_id
_entity_poly.type
_entity_poly.pdbx_seq_one_letter_code
_entity_poly.pdbx_strand_id
1 'polypeptide(L)'
;MSDHRFEQRGLLHVEIQVGQPHVNSQVHVHVHVIVVHLGLIPASRVRQVAQLLKYIEREVPADAPLLVAGDFNDWGTRLSNMMRAQTLHEWESGKHLTYPSRMPMVQLDHVYAKGLKPMGQLVPHGKIWRRMSDHLPLIALFDL
;
A
#
# COMPACT_ATOMS: atom_id res chain seq x y z
N MET A 1 -12.14 4.13 10.33
CA MET A 1 -10.79 4.65 10.65
C MET A 1 -10.76 6.17 10.93
N SER A 2 -11.90 6.86 10.84
CA SER A 2 -11.96 8.31 11.07
C SER A 2 -11.86 8.66 12.55
N ASP A 3 -10.98 9.60 12.88
CA ASP A 3 -10.81 10.15 14.23
C ASP A 3 -11.42 11.55 14.39
N HIS A 4 -11.87 12.17 13.28
CA HIS A 4 -12.40 13.53 13.25
C HIS A 4 -13.70 13.64 12.48
N ARG A 5 -14.59 14.53 12.94
CA ARG A 5 -15.88 14.80 12.29
C ARG A 5 -15.75 15.35 10.86
N PHE A 6 -14.60 15.93 10.52
CA PHE A 6 -14.38 16.62 9.24
C PHE A 6 -13.56 15.83 8.23
N GLU A 7 -12.94 14.72 8.63
CA GLU A 7 -12.09 13.92 7.76
C GLU A 7 -12.41 12.43 7.92
N GLN A 8 -13.30 11.95 7.07
CA GLN A 8 -13.64 10.52 7.05
C GLN A 8 -12.54 9.76 6.30
N ARG A 9 -11.98 8.76 6.95
CA ARG A 9 -10.97 7.86 6.38
C ARG A 9 -11.45 6.42 6.50
N GLY A 10 -11.31 5.69 5.40
CA GLY A 10 -11.68 4.30 5.29
C GLY A 10 -10.54 3.45 4.75
N LEU A 11 -10.81 2.18 4.60
CA LEU A 11 -10.02 1.27 3.79
C LEU A 11 -10.96 0.59 2.79
N LEU A 12 -10.41 0.26 1.63
CA LEU A 12 -11.05 -0.63 0.67
C LEU A 12 -10.30 -1.97 0.71
N HIS A 13 -11.01 -3.05 0.98
CA HIS A 13 -10.47 -4.40 0.92
C HIS A 13 -11.12 -5.15 -0.23
N VAL A 14 -10.33 -5.69 -1.11
CA VAL A 14 -10.76 -6.54 -2.22
C VAL A 14 -9.94 -7.83 -2.23
N GLU A 15 -10.55 -8.89 -2.70
CA GLU A 15 -9.92 -10.18 -2.95
C GLU A 15 -9.85 -10.41 -4.45
N ILE A 16 -8.66 -10.62 -4.99
CA ILE A 16 -8.40 -10.80 -6.41
C ILE A 16 -8.00 -12.26 -6.64
N GLN A 17 -8.74 -12.93 -7.51
CA GLN A 17 -8.40 -14.27 -7.95
C GLN A 17 -7.40 -14.21 -9.10
N VAL A 18 -6.22 -14.77 -8.90
CA VAL A 18 -5.15 -14.82 -9.90
C VAL A 18 -4.95 -16.25 -10.35
N GLY A 19 -5.06 -16.50 -11.65
CA GLY A 19 -4.77 -17.80 -12.24
C GLY A 19 -3.26 -18.00 -12.40
N GLN A 20 -2.76 -19.22 -12.16
CA GLN A 20 -1.37 -19.58 -12.46
C GLN A 20 -1.27 -20.04 -13.92
N PRO A 21 -0.56 -19.32 -14.81
CA PRO A 21 -0.56 -19.59 -16.25
C PRO A 21 0.18 -20.87 -16.66
N HIS A 22 0.90 -21.52 -15.77
CA HIS A 22 1.77 -22.67 -16.09
C HIS A 22 1.31 -24.01 -15.50
N VAL A 23 0.20 -24.06 -14.80
CA VAL A 23 -0.33 -25.29 -14.23
C VAL A 23 -1.65 -25.61 -14.91
N ASN A 24 -1.74 -26.77 -15.52
CA ASN A 24 -2.96 -27.32 -16.16
C ASN A 24 -4.05 -27.64 -15.13
N SER A 25 -4.10 -26.93 -14.04
CA SER A 25 -5.01 -27.09 -12.91
C SER A 25 -5.71 -25.76 -12.62
N GLN A 26 -6.97 -25.86 -12.26
CA GLN A 26 -7.82 -24.77 -11.77
C GLN A 26 -7.35 -24.21 -10.40
N VAL A 27 -6.01 -24.11 -10.20
CA VAL A 27 -5.47 -23.54 -8.97
C VAL A 27 -5.49 -22.02 -9.11
N HIS A 28 -6.39 -21.40 -8.39
CA HIS A 28 -6.46 -19.96 -8.27
C HIS A 28 -5.86 -19.56 -6.92
N VAL A 29 -5.01 -18.54 -6.95
CA VAL A 29 -4.50 -17.90 -5.74
C VAL A 29 -5.35 -16.66 -5.47
N HIS A 30 -5.85 -16.54 -4.24
CA HIS A 30 -6.60 -15.38 -3.79
C HIS A 30 -5.63 -14.40 -3.14
N VAL A 31 -5.47 -13.24 -3.76
CA VAL A 31 -4.62 -12.16 -3.25
C VAL A 31 -5.50 -11.10 -2.60
N HIS A 32 -5.28 -10.85 -1.32
CA HIS A 32 -5.95 -9.77 -0.62
C HIS A 32 -5.27 -8.43 -0.94
N VAL A 33 -6.05 -7.43 -1.30
CA VAL A 33 -5.56 -6.08 -1.59
C VAL A 33 -6.31 -5.08 -0.73
N ILE A 34 -5.59 -4.33 0.08
CA ILE A 34 -6.14 -3.29 0.94
C ILE A 34 -5.59 -1.94 0.49
N VAL A 35 -6.50 -1.02 0.15
CA VAL A 35 -6.14 0.34 -0.22
C VAL A 35 -6.53 1.30 0.90
N VAL A 36 -5.61 2.19 1.26
CA VAL A 36 -5.80 3.17 2.34
C VAL A 36 -5.46 4.58 1.87
N HIS A 37 -6.09 5.57 2.49
CA HIS A 37 -5.66 6.96 2.46
C HIS A 37 -5.71 7.48 3.89
N LEU A 38 -4.55 7.62 4.53
CA LEU A 38 -4.44 8.00 5.94
C LEU A 38 -4.58 9.51 6.14
N GLY A 39 -4.95 9.90 7.35
CA GLY A 39 -5.16 11.30 7.71
C GLY A 39 -3.87 12.11 7.79
N LEU A 40 -3.99 13.44 7.75
CA LEU A 40 -2.86 14.37 7.80
C LEU A 40 -2.25 14.51 9.20
N ILE A 41 -3.00 14.18 10.26
CA ILE A 41 -2.56 14.34 11.65
C ILE A 41 -1.70 13.13 12.06
N PRO A 42 -0.42 13.31 12.50
CA PRO A 42 0.47 12.20 12.83
C PRO A 42 -0.06 11.23 13.88
N ALA A 43 -0.65 11.72 14.96
CA ALA A 43 -1.22 10.87 16.00
C ALA A 43 -2.43 10.04 15.51
N SER A 44 -3.23 10.61 14.61
CA SER A 44 -4.35 9.92 13.96
C SER A 44 -3.84 8.79 13.05
N ARG A 45 -2.80 9.04 12.25
CA ARG A 45 -2.20 8.01 11.38
C ARG A 45 -1.71 6.79 12.16
N VAL A 46 -1.03 7.00 13.29
CA VAL A 46 -0.58 5.89 14.14
C VAL A 46 -1.75 5.03 14.61
N ARG A 47 -2.84 5.66 15.05
CA ARG A 47 -4.06 4.92 15.44
C ARG A 47 -4.72 4.21 14.25
N GLN A 48 -4.77 4.87 13.09
CA GLN A 48 -5.32 4.29 11.85
C GLN A 48 -4.51 3.08 11.40
N VAL A 49 -3.17 3.13 11.45
CA VAL A 49 -2.32 1.97 11.14
C VAL A 49 -2.53 0.86 12.17
N ALA A 50 -2.64 1.16 13.47
CA ALA A 50 -2.92 0.15 14.47
C ALA A 50 -4.29 -0.54 14.24
N GLN A 51 -5.31 0.21 13.81
CA GLN A 51 -6.62 -0.34 13.43
C GLN A 51 -6.54 -1.19 12.15
N LEU A 52 -5.78 -0.74 11.15
CA LEU A 52 -5.52 -1.48 9.92
C LEU A 52 -4.86 -2.84 10.22
N LEU A 53 -3.83 -2.86 11.06
CA LEU A 53 -3.14 -4.10 11.42
C LEU A 53 -4.07 -5.09 12.15
N LYS A 54 -4.89 -4.61 13.08
CA LYS A 54 -5.92 -5.43 13.73
C LYS A 54 -6.98 -5.95 12.74
N TYR A 55 -7.34 -5.14 11.76
CA TYR A 55 -8.24 -5.55 10.69
C TYR A 55 -7.62 -6.67 9.85
N ILE A 56 -6.36 -6.51 9.43
CA ILE A 56 -5.63 -7.53 8.68
C ILE A 56 -5.56 -8.85 9.46
N GLU A 57 -5.20 -8.80 10.73
CA GLU A 57 -5.10 -9.98 11.59
C GLU A 57 -6.45 -10.74 11.70
N ARG A 58 -7.56 -10.03 11.69
CA ARG A 58 -8.90 -10.61 11.80
C ARG A 58 -9.47 -11.13 10.48
N GLU A 59 -9.25 -10.39 9.38
CA GLU A 59 -9.97 -10.59 8.11
C GLU A 59 -9.12 -11.26 7.01
N VAL A 60 -7.80 -11.29 7.14
CA VAL A 60 -6.90 -11.87 6.13
C VAL A 60 -6.28 -13.13 6.70
N PRO A 61 -6.43 -14.30 6.03
CA PRO A 61 -5.79 -15.54 6.45
C PRO A 61 -4.27 -15.36 6.58
N ALA A 62 -3.66 -16.00 7.60
CA ALA A 62 -2.26 -15.81 7.93
C ALA A 62 -1.30 -16.20 6.80
N ASP A 63 -1.69 -17.18 6.00
CA ASP A 63 -0.93 -17.71 4.86
C ASP A 63 -1.31 -17.07 3.51
N ALA A 64 -2.35 -16.22 3.48
CA ALA A 64 -2.79 -15.57 2.26
C ALA A 64 -1.82 -14.46 1.81
N PRO A 65 -1.57 -14.35 0.48
CA PRO A 65 -0.88 -13.21 -0.09
C PRO A 65 -1.67 -11.91 0.14
N LEU A 66 -0.95 -10.87 0.56
CA LEU A 66 -1.54 -9.58 0.90
C LEU A 66 -0.73 -8.43 0.30
N LEU A 67 -1.44 -7.47 -0.29
CA LEU A 67 -0.92 -6.15 -0.64
C LEU A 67 -1.66 -5.08 0.20
N VAL A 68 -0.90 -4.13 0.74
CA VAL A 68 -1.45 -2.92 1.35
C VAL A 68 -0.83 -1.73 0.64
N ALA A 69 -1.66 -0.91 -0.01
CA ALA A 69 -1.19 0.20 -0.81
C ALA A 69 -1.96 1.49 -0.52
N GLY A 70 -1.36 2.63 -0.81
CA GLY A 70 -2.04 3.92 -0.76
C GLY A 70 -1.19 5.06 -0.26
N ASP A 71 -1.86 6.19 -0.02
CA ASP A 71 -1.27 7.37 0.59
C ASP A 71 -1.28 7.23 2.12
N PHE A 72 -0.10 7.04 2.69
CA PHE A 72 0.11 6.94 4.14
C PHE A 72 0.32 8.30 4.80
N ASN A 73 0.50 9.37 4.01
CA ASN A 73 0.84 10.70 4.51
C ASN A 73 2.03 10.67 5.51
N ASP A 74 2.94 9.69 5.38
CA ASP A 74 4.06 9.49 6.30
C ASP A 74 5.30 10.26 5.84
N TRP A 75 5.58 11.35 6.51
CA TRP A 75 6.78 12.17 6.28
C TRP A 75 8.03 11.59 6.97
N GLY A 76 7.91 10.44 7.61
CA GLY A 76 8.96 9.78 8.37
C GLY A 76 9.04 8.28 8.09
N THR A 77 9.48 7.53 9.08
CA THR A 77 9.63 6.06 8.99
C THR A 77 8.82 5.29 10.02
N ARG A 78 8.03 6.01 10.84
CA ARG A 78 7.32 5.40 11.97
C ARG A 78 6.25 4.42 11.51
N LEU A 79 5.46 4.80 10.51
CA LEU A 79 4.40 3.93 10.00
C LEU A 79 4.98 2.73 9.26
N SER A 80 6.04 2.93 8.46
CA SER A 80 6.76 1.85 7.80
C SER A 80 7.30 0.83 8.81
N ASN A 81 7.85 1.28 9.94
CA ASN A 81 8.30 0.39 10.99
C ASN A 81 7.15 -0.41 11.63
N MET A 82 5.98 0.21 11.82
CA MET A 82 4.78 -0.50 12.31
C MET A 82 4.31 -1.57 11.33
N MET A 83 4.29 -1.28 10.02
CA MET A 83 3.91 -2.24 8.99
C MET A 83 4.89 -3.41 8.92
N ARG A 84 6.19 -3.15 8.95
CA ARG A 84 7.25 -4.18 8.91
C ARG A 84 7.22 -5.11 10.14
N ALA A 85 6.85 -4.60 11.30
CA ALA A 85 6.73 -5.41 12.52
C ALA A 85 5.67 -6.53 12.39
N GLN A 86 4.75 -6.43 11.44
CA GLN A 86 3.70 -7.42 11.13
C GLN A 86 4.03 -8.27 9.90
N THR A 87 5.32 -8.46 9.59
CA THR A 87 5.79 -9.22 8.41
C THR A 87 5.34 -8.66 7.05
N LEU A 88 4.90 -7.42 7.02
CA LEU A 88 4.62 -6.70 5.79
C LEU A 88 5.90 -5.99 5.34
N HIS A 89 6.44 -6.41 4.22
CA HIS A 89 7.68 -5.85 3.69
C HIS A 89 7.38 -4.81 2.62
N GLU A 90 8.00 -3.65 2.76
CA GLU A 90 8.11 -2.67 1.69
C GLU A 90 9.28 -3.06 0.80
N TRP A 91 9.17 -2.83 -0.50
CA TRP A 91 10.30 -3.00 -1.40
C TRP A 91 11.40 -1.97 -1.08
N GLU A 92 12.60 -2.43 -0.77
CA GLU A 92 13.73 -1.59 -0.35
C GLU A 92 14.56 -0.99 -1.51
N SER A 93 14.09 -1.02 -2.75
CA SER A 93 14.87 -0.58 -3.91
C SER A 93 14.98 0.96 -4.07
N GLY A 94 15.07 1.70 -2.98
CA GLY A 94 15.25 3.15 -2.98
C GLY A 94 13.98 3.93 -2.63
N LYS A 95 14.10 5.25 -2.65
CA LYS A 95 12.97 6.16 -2.38
C LYS A 95 12.17 6.39 -3.66
N HIS A 96 10.88 6.10 -3.61
CA HIS A 96 9.93 6.36 -4.68
C HIS A 96 9.18 7.65 -4.40
N LEU A 97 9.78 8.79 -4.76
CA LEU A 97 9.22 10.11 -4.48
C LEU A 97 7.98 10.35 -5.36
N THR A 98 6.82 10.54 -4.73
CA THR A 98 5.54 10.72 -5.41
C THR A 98 4.96 12.12 -5.26
N TYR A 99 5.33 12.86 -4.21
CA TYR A 99 4.74 14.15 -3.87
C TYR A 99 5.78 15.27 -3.73
N PRO A 100 5.47 16.51 -4.16
CA PRO A 100 4.38 16.86 -5.08
C PRO A 100 4.70 16.44 -6.52
N SER A 101 3.70 16.12 -7.34
CA SER A 101 3.90 15.57 -8.68
C SER A 101 4.74 16.43 -9.64
N ARG A 102 4.76 17.74 -9.43
CA ARG A 102 5.56 18.68 -10.25
C ARG A 102 7.04 18.67 -9.92
N MET A 103 7.40 18.46 -8.66
CA MET A 103 8.77 18.37 -8.16
C MET A 103 8.80 17.38 -6.99
N PRO A 104 8.88 16.06 -7.27
CA PRO A 104 8.78 15.04 -6.23
C PRO A 104 9.92 15.13 -5.22
N MET A 105 9.57 15.28 -3.96
CA MET A 105 10.49 15.45 -2.83
C MET A 105 10.25 14.49 -1.69
N VAL A 106 9.04 13.92 -1.60
CA VAL A 106 8.59 13.07 -0.49
C VAL A 106 7.92 11.81 -1.04
N GLN A 107 8.16 10.69 -0.38
CA GLN A 107 7.43 9.45 -0.61
C GLN A 107 6.28 9.39 0.41
N LEU A 108 5.05 9.66 -0.05
CA LEU A 108 3.83 9.55 0.77
C LEU A 108 3.04 8.29 0.44
N ASP A 109 3.22 7.79 -0.78
CA ASP A 109 2.58 6.59 -1.29
C ASP A 109 3.48 5.37 -1.07
N HIS A 110 2.92 4.31 -0.51
CA HIS A 110 3.65 3.10 -0.16
C HIS A 110 2.89 1.85 -0.63
N VAL A 111 3.65 0.80 -0.93
CA VAL A 111 3.13 -0.54 -1.19
C VAL A 111 3.86 -1.52 -0.29
N TYR A 112 3.12 -2.21 0.55
CA TYR A 112 3.59 -3.28 1.43
C TYR A 112 3.04 -4.62 0.95
N ALA A 113 3.85 -5.67 1.02
CA ALA A 113 3.48 -7.01 0.58
C ALA A 113 3.81 -8.07 1.63
N LYS A 114 3.01 -9.13 1.64
CA LYS A 114 3.27 -10.38 2.36
C LYS A 114 2.91 -11.54 1.43
N GLY A 115 3.76 -12.58 1.39
CA GLY A 115 3.50 -13.79 0.59
C GLY A 115 3.56 -13.57 -0.93
N LEU A 116 4.13 -12.46 -1.40
CA LEU A 116 4.35 -12.13 -2.81
C LEU A 116 5.81 -11.80 -3.04
N LYS A 117 6.35 -12.22 -4.19
CA LYS A 117 7.73 -11.93 -4.57
C LYS A 117 7.78 -10.60 -5.32
N PRO A 118 8.47 -9.60 -4.77
CA PRO A 118 8.57 -8.31 -5.45
C PRO A 118 9.44 -8.42 -6.72
N MET A 119 8.97 -7.81 -7.83
CA MET A 119 9.66 -7.80 -9.12
C MET A 119 10.16 -6.42 -9.52
N GLY A 120 9.51 -5.35 -9.07
CA GLY A 120 9.95 -3.99 -9.35
C GLY A 120 8.96 -2.93 -8.88
N GLN A 121 9.49 -1.72 -8.69
CA GLN A 121 8.68 -0.52 -8.48
C GLN A 121 9.17 0.61 -9.37
N LEU A 122 8.26 1.45 -9.84
CA LEU A 122 8.59 2.64 -10.60
C LEU A 122 7.58 3.76 -10.36
N VAL A 123 8.06 4.99 -10.50
CA VAL A 123 7.24 6.20 -10.47
C VAL A 123 7.31 6.84 -11.86
N PRO A 124 6.25 6.77 -12.67
CA PRO A 124 6.23 7.41 -13.98
C PRO A 124 6.25 8.92 -13.85
N HIS A 125 7.04 9.56 -14.70
CA HIS A 125 7.18 11.01 -14.78
C HIS A 125 6.62 11.57 -16.09
N GLY A 126 6.35 12.87 -16.12
CA GLY A 126 5.96 13.58 -17.34
C GLY A 126 4.73 14.48 -17.17
N LYS A 127 4.42 15.24 -18.21
CA LYS A 127 3.36 16.26 -18.19
C LYS A 127 1.97 15.66 -17.93
N ILE A 128 1.70 14.47 -18.43
CA ILE A 128 0.40 13.80 -18.26
C ILE A 128 0.16 13.55 -16.77
N TRP A 129 1.07 12.86 -16.11
CA TRP A 129 0.95 12.49 -14.70
C TRP A 129 0.81 13.70 -13.78
N ARG A 130 1.61 14.75 -14.04
CA ARG A 130 1.57 16.03 -13.27
C ARG A 130 0.25 16.80 -13.41
N ARG A 131 -0.56 16.47 -14.42
CA ARG A 131 -1.87 17.11 -14.65
C ARG A 131 -3.03 16.29 -14.09
N MET A 132 -2.81 15.00 -13.82
CA MET A 132 -3.84 14.09 -13.32
C MET A 132 -4.02 14.20 -11.81
N SER A 133 -2.93 14.44 -11.08
CA SER A 133 -2.93 14.49 -9.61
C SER A 133 -1.76 15.33 -9.11
N ASP A 134 -1.84 15.78 -7.87
CA ASP A 134 -0.72 16.35 -7.10
C ASP A 134 0.26 15.28 -6.59
N HIS A 135 -0.10 13.98 -6.69
CA HIS A 135 0.81 12.85 -6.56
C HIS A 135 1.17 12.22 -7.91
N LEU A 136 2.39 11.70 -8.05
CA LEU A 136 2.76 10.79 -9.12
C LEU A 136 2.29 9.37 -8.77
N PRO A 137 1.92 8.55 -9.77
CA PRO A 137 1.55 7.17 -9.50
C PRO A 137 2.76 6.35 -9.06
N LEU A 138 2.55 5.42 -8.11
CA LEU A 138 3.50 4.38 -7.75
C LEU A 138 3.01 3.06 -8.33
N ILE A 139 3.81 2.46 -9.21
CA ILE A 139 3.54 1.16 -9.83
C ILE A 139 4.45 0.13 -9.19
N ALA A 140 3.88 -0.96 -8.68
CA ALA A 140 4.62 -2.08 -8.11
C ALA A 140 4.23 -3.39 -8.83
N LEU A 141 5.24 -4.21 -9.12
CA LEU A 141 5.10 -5.48 -9.79
C LEU A 141 5.49 -6.61 -8.83
N PHE A 142 4.68 -7.66 -8.80
CA PHE A 142 4.88 -8.84 -7.96
C PHE A 142 4.68 -10.12 -8.76
N ASP A 143 5.38 -11.16 -8.34
CA ASP A 143 5.15 -12.55 -8.73
C ASP A 143 4.53 -13.31 -7.55
N LEU A 144 3.79 -14.40 -7.85
CA LEU A 144 3.07 -15.25 -6.88
C LEU A 144 3.96 -16.37 -6.34
#